data_45c98b68b3406317ae8acc184aca6a10
#
_entry.id   45c98b68b3406317ae8acc184aca6a10
#
_cell.length_a   1.000
_cell.length_b   1.000
_cell.length_c   1.000
_cell.angle_alpha   90.00
_cell.angle_beta   90.00
_cell.angle_gamma   90.00
#
_symmetry.space_group_name_H-M   'P 1'
#
loop_
_entity.id
_entity.type
_entity.pdbx_description
1 polymer ?
#
loop_
_entity_poly.entity_id
_entity_poly.type
_entity_poly.pdbx_seq_one_letter_code
_entity_poly.pdbx_strand_id
1 'polypeptide(L)'
;MCSSDLGIITEEQLQNVLDAKKNDNVPGKFFGDYVIELGYVTDVQFGQVLSRKQNIPFVDLDDPETVIDIEAVKKIPEALAKKHTIIAIKITGKRLTVASYDPVNFYIFEDIKVTTGMDVVPVLATKAAITRAIGKIYSNSNIGKVIDSVESQFQAEEQSAEEAEIAERVDNAPIVKLCTTIVENSFRANATDIHIEPFKTYTRIRIRVNGDLIELMNVSNVVHNSLITRIKIISGMNIAEKRVPQDGRFTQVVDGTTLDVRVSNLPTVNGEKCVIRILATGDVGVRKITDLGMTPYNYDRFSRLIKVPQGVMLVTGPTGSGKTTTLYAALGELAKPNVNVITVEDPVEKNIEGINQCQVNAKAGMTFAAALRSILRQDPDIVMVGEMRDQETAEIAIRAAITGHMVLSTLHTNDAASTITRLVDMGVAPYMVATSLIGIVAQRLCKVVCNECKTPRMSTPEENELLGITESATIYDACGCPKCNNTGYTGRTAIHEILLCTHEMASLIAADGKVDAISSLAKEQGCKLLRDNVAELVLEGRTTLDELVKLTFAV
;
A
#
# COMPACT_ATOMS: atom_id res chain seq x y z
N MET A 1 18.79 -39.30 15.42
CA MET A 1 17.72 -40.06 14.73
C MET A 1 17.10 -39.10 13.72
N CYS A 2 17.24 -39.44 12.46
CA CYS A 2 17.08 -38.52 11.36
C CYS A 2 15.63 -38.38 10.90
N SER A 3 15.27 -37.18 10.39
CA SER A 3 13.99 -36.86 9.75
C SER A 3 13.63 -37.76 8.55
N SER A 4 14.58 -38.57 8.06
CA SER A 4 14.36 -39.63 7.06
C SER A 4 13.44 -40.75 7.57
N ASP A 5 13.40 -41.01 8.87
CA ASP A 5 12.52 -42.03 9.46
C ASP A 5 11.03 -41.67 9.40
N LEU A 6 10.70 -40.44 9.05
CA LEU A 6 9.33 -39.91 8.94
C LEU A 6 8.90 -39.63 7.48
N GLY A 7 9.76 -39.94 6.50
CA GLY A 7 9.43 -39.93 5.07
C GLY A 7 9.13 -38.58 4.43
N ILE A 8 9.57 -37.46 5.05
CA ILE A 8 9.21 -36.08 4.62
C ILE A 8 10.29 -35.46 3.75
N ILE A 9 11.54 -35.85 3.95
CA ILE A 9 12.67 -35.41 3.10
C ILE A 9 13.47 -36.63 2.67
N THR A 10 14.06 -36.55 1.48
CA THR A 10 14.93 -37.62 0.94
C THR A 10 16.31 -37.61 1.62
N GLU A 11 17.08 -38.69 1.48
CA GLU A 11 18.46 -38.73 2.00
C GLU A 11 19.36 -37.67 1.37
N GLU A 12 19.16 -37.35 0.09
CA GLU A 12 19.88 -36.30 -0.63
C GLU A 12 19.54 -34.90 -0.07
N GLN A 13 18.26 -34.62 0.18
CA GLN A 13 17.81 -33.38 0.82
C GLN A 13 18.36 -33.27 2.26
N LEU A 14 18.40 -34.36 3.01
CA LEU A 14 18.99 -34.37 4.35
C LEU A 14 20.47 -33.98 4.30
N GLN A 15 21.23 -34.53 3.35
CA GLN A 15 22.64 -34.21 3.20
C GLN A 15 22.86 -32.74 2.87
N ASN A 16 22.06 -32.19 1.96
CA ASN A 16 22.08 -30.77 1.60
C ASN A 16 21.81 -29.84 2.81
N VAL A 17 20.87 -30.20 3.68
CA VAL A 17 20.58 -29.48 4.92
C VAL A 17 21.75 -29.54 5.90
N LEU A 18 22.38 -30.70 6.05
CA LEU A 18 23.54 -30.88 6.93
C LEU A 18 24.75 -30.07 6.45
N ASP A 19 24.96 -30.01 5.15
CA ASP A 19 26.05 -29.24 4.54
C ASP A 19 25.76 -27.72 4.63
N ALA A 20 24.54 -27.28 4.41
CA ALA A 20 24.12 -25.91 4.64
C ALA A 20 24.36 -25.48 6.10
N LYS A 21 23.97 -26.32 7.06
CA LYS A 21 24.19 -26.06 8.49
C LYS A 21 25.67 -26.01 8.87
N LYS A 22 26.54 -26.80 8.23
CA LYS A 22 28.00 -26.77 8.48
C LYS A 22 28.64 -25.48 7.96
N ASN A 23 28.14 -24.97 6.83
CA ASN A 23 28.71 -23.80 6.17
C ASN A 23 28.20 -22.48 6.77
N ASP A 24 27.02 -22.49 7.40
CA ASP A 24 26.31 -21.27 7.90
C ASP A 24 26.27 -21.31 9.44
N ASN A 25 27.40 -21.02 10.09
CA ASN A 25 27.57 -21.12 11.54
C ASN A 25 26.86 -19.97 12.30
N VAL A 26 25.54 -19.79 12.07
CA VAL A 26 24.74 -18.75 12.72
C VAL A 26 24.26 -19.23 14.09
N PRO A 27 24.64 -18.54 15.20
CA PRO A 27 24.18 -18.90 16.54
C PRO A 27 22.65 -18.80 16.68
N GLY A 28 22.01 -19.87 17.16
CA GLY A 28 20.57 -19.89 17.43
C GLY A 28 19.69 -20.40 16.29
N LYS A 29 20.24 -20.80 15.15
CA LYS A 29 19.51 -21.39 14.03
C LYS A 29 19.50 -22.93 14.16
N PHE A 30 18.30 -23.52 14.21
CA PHE A 30 18.09 -24.94 14.39
C PHE A 30 18.00 -25.70 13.04
N PHE A 31 18.10 -27.00 13.06
CA PHE A 31 18.01 -27.86 11.88
C PHE A 31 16.71 -27.63 11.09
N GLY A 32 15.59 -27.44 11.79
CA GLY A 32 14.29 -27.15 11.19
C GLY A 32 14.26 -25.87 10.33
N ASP A 33 14.97 -24.83 10.77
CA ASP A 33 15.03 -23.56 10.05
C ASP A 33 15.68 -23.73 8.67
N TYR A 34 16.74 -24.57 8.58
CA TYR A 34 17.39 -24.85 7.29
C TYR A 34 16.52 -25.68 6.35
N VAL A 35 15.76 -26.65 6.88
CA VAL A 35 14.84 -27.48 6.07
C VAL A 35 13.75 -26.64 5.45
N ILE A 36 13.24 -25.65 6.20
CA ILE A 36 12.19 -24.72 5.77
C ILE A 36 12.76 -23.70 4.78
N GLU A 37 13.91 -23.10 5.06
CA GLU A 37 14.57 -22.13 4.18
C GLU A 37 14.95 -22.72 2.81
N LEU A 38 15.37 -23.99 2.79
CA LEU A 38 15.65 -24.70 1.54
C LEU A 38 14.38 -25.14 0.78
N GLY A 39 13.19 -24.86 1.35
CA GLY A 39 11.90 -25.13 0.72
C GLY A 39 11.52 -26.62 0.64
N TYR A 40 12.15 -27.48 1.42
CA TYR A 40 11.87 -28.92 1.40
C TYR A 40 10.59 -29.28 2.15
N VAL A 41 10.22 -28.51 3.18
CA VAL A 41 8.96 -28.63 3.91
C VAL A 41 8.42 -27.25 4.29
N THR A 42 7.12 -27.16 4.50
CA THR A 42 6.49 -25.96 5.05
C THR A 42 6.61 -25.93 6.58
N ASP A 43 6.51 -24.73 7.20
CA ASP A 43 6.46 -24.55 8.66
C ASP A 43 5.40 -25.45 9.33
N VAL A 44 4.22 -25.54 8.70
CA VAL A 44 3.10 -26.35 9.20
C VAL A 44 3.42 -27.84 9.15
N GLN A 45 3.95 -28.33 8.02
CA GLN A 45 4.35 -29.73 7.88
C GLN A 45 5.43 -30.12 8.89
N PHE A 46 6.42 -29.24 9.09
CA PHE A 46 7.47 -29.46 10.09
C PHE A 46 6.89 -29.48 11.51
N GLY A 47 5.98 -28.56 11.84
CA GLY A 47 5.27 -28.52 13.12
C GLY A 47 4.46 -29.79 13.40
N GLN A 48 3.73 -30.31 12.41
CA GLN A 48 2.96 -31.55 12.52
C GLN A 48 3.86 -32.77 12.82
N VAL A 49 5.03 -32.79 12.25
CA VAL A 49 6.01 -33.86 12.51
C VAL A 49 6.58 -33.78 13.92
N LEU A 50 6.95 -32.60 14.37
CA LEU A 50 7.41 -32.38 15.75
C LEU A 50 6.32 -32.74 16.76
N SER A 51 5.06 -32.42 16.48
CA SER A 51 3.90 -32.78 17.28
C SER A 51 3.83 -34.30 17.52
N ARG A 52 3.94 -35.09 16.44
CA ARG A 52 3.92 -36.55 16.52
C ARG A 52 5.12 -37.09 17.33
N LYS A 53 6.31 -36.52 17.14
CA LYS A 53 7.52 -36.93 17.82
C LYS A 53 7.54 -36.63 19.31
N GLN A 54 7.03 -35.45 19.68
CA GLN A 54 7.02 -34.95 21.06
C GLN A 54 5.75 -35.31 21.83
N ASN A 55 4.77 -35.91 21.16
CA ASN A 55 3.45 -36.19 21.70
C ASN A 55 2.75 -34.96 22.29
N ILE A 56 2.95 -33.76 21.64
CA ILE A 56 2.34 -32.49 22.00
C ILE A 56 1.44 -32.07 20.86
N PRO A 57 0.16 -31.70 21.11
CA PRO A 57 -0.77 -31.31 20.05
C PRO A 57 -0.24 -30.12 19.23
N PHE A 58 -0.38 -30.17 17.92
CA PHE A 58 -0.12 -29.05 17.02
C PHE A 58 -1.42 -28.27 16.80
N VAL A 59 -1.36 -26.96 16.87
CA VAL A 59 -2.47 -26.05 16.57
C VAL A 59 -2.03 -25.09 15.47
N ASP A 60 -2.79 -25.08 14.39
CA ASP A 60 -2.61 -24.06 13.34
C ASP A 60 -3.37 -22.80 13.74
N LEU A 61 -2.61 -21.75 14.11
CA LEU A 61 -3.19 -20.45 14.52
C LEU A 61 -3.62 -19.59 13.33
N ASP A 62 -3.29 -20.00 12.11
CA ASP A 62 -3.73 -19.33 10.88
C ASP A 62 -5.01 -19.98 10.31
N ASP A 63 -5.46 -21.11 10.86
CA ASP A 63 -6.72 -21.75 10.50
C ASP A 63 -7.91 -20.88 10.98
N PRO A 64 -8.83 -20.49 10.08
CA PRO A 64 -10.01 -19.72 10.42
C PRO A 64 -10.92 -20.37 11.49
N GLU A 65 -10.88 -21.70 11.63
CA GLU A 65 -11.64 -22.44 12.63
C GLU A 65 -10.97 -22.41 14.02
N THR A 66 -9.70 -22.01 14.10
CA THR A 66 -8.98 -21.90 15.36
C THR A 66 -9.42 -20.65 16.13
N VAL A 67 -10.30 -20.83 17.12
CA VAL A 67 -10.77 -19.74 17.97
C VAL A 67 -9.79 -19.49 19.11
N ILE A 68 -9.22 -18.29 19.19
CA ILE A 68 -8.40 -17.84 20.32
C ILE A 68 -9.27 -17.05 21.29
N ASP A 69 -9.37 -17.54 22.53
CA ASP A 69 -10.12 -16.89 23.60
C ASP A 69 -9.37 -15.64 24.10
N ILE A 70 -9.96 -14.47 23.92
CA ILE A 70 -9.41 -13.18 24.34
C ILE A 70 -9.16 -13.14 25.86
N GLU A 71 -10.03 -13.77 26.66
CA GLU A 71 -9.85 -13.84 28.13
C GLU A 71 -8.62 -14.68 28.51
N ALA A 72 -8.30 -15.71 27.71
CA ALA A 72 -7.07 -16.46 27.88
C ALA A 72 -5.84 -15.60 27.55
N VAL A 73 -5.87 -14.85 26.45
CA VAL A 73 -4.77 -13.97 26.03
C VAL A 73 -4.50 -12.89 27.09
N LYS A 74 -5.52 -12.30 27.68
CA LYS A 74 -5.38 -11.29 28.75
C LYS A 74 -4.62 -11.79 30.00
N LYS A 75 -4.52 -13.11 30.21
CA LYS A 75 -3.77 -13.69 31.36
C LYS A 75 -2.27 -13.57 31.19
N ILE A 76 -1.75 -13.52 29.97
CA ILE A 76 -0.31 -13.40 29.70
C ILE A 76 -0.02 -11.95 29.31
N PRO A 77 0.87 -11.22 30.02
CA PRO A 77 1.31 -9.89 29.61
C PRO A 77 1.96 -9.89 28.23
N GLU A 78 1.69 -8.87 27.41
CA GLU A 78 2.25 -8.72 26.05
C GLU A 78 3.78 -8.81 26.01
N ALA A 79 4.45 -8.20 27.00
CA ALA A 79 5.91 -8.26 27.10
C ALA A 79 6.42 -9.69 27.25
N LEU A 80 5.72 -10.53 28.02
CA LEU A 80 6.05 -11.92 28.23
C LEU A 80 5.75 -12.76 26.97
N ALA A 81 4.60 -12.50 26.33
CA ALA A 81 4.19 -13.12 25.08
C ALA A 81 5.23 -12.87 23.96
N LYS A 82 5.67 -11.62 23.79
CA LYS A 82 6.70 -11.24 22.81
C LYS A 82 8.07 -11.81 23.13
N LYS A 83 8.48 -11.73 24.41
CA LYS A 83 9.80 -12.21 24.86
C LYS A 83 10.00 -13.69 24.57
N HIS A 84 8.98 -14.49 24.81
CA HIS A 84 9.04 -15.94 24.67
C HIS A 84 8.39 -16.50 23.40
N THR A 85 7.79 -15.64 22.59
CA THR A 85 7.02 -16.02 21.38
C THR A 85 5.97 -17.08 21.72
N ILE A 86 5.01 -16.72 22.56
CA ILE A 86 3.95 -17.59 23.08
C ILE A 86 2.62 -16.85 23.05
N ILE A 87 1.51 -17.57 22.92
CA ILE A 87 0.18 -17.01 23.04
C ILE A 87 -0.77 -17.99 23.75
N ALA A 88 -1.59 -17.47 24.69
CA ALA A 88 -2.64 -18.26 25.29
C ALA A 88 -3.81 -18.41 24.31
N ILE A 89 -4.36 -19.63 24.19
CA ILE A 89 -5.43 -19.94 23.25
C ILE A 89 -6.75 -20.12 23.98
N LYS A 90 -6.76 -20.82 25.10
CA LYS A 90 -8.00 -21.23 25.78
C LYS A 90 -7.80 -21.42 27.28
N ILE A 91 -8.86 -21.10 28.06
CA ILE A 91 -8.99 -21.45 29.47
C ILE A 91 -9.96 -22.61 29.62
N THR A 92 -9.57 -23.64 30.36
CA THR A 92 -10.44 -24.75 30.72
C THR A 92 -10.32 -25.02 32.22
N GLY A 93 -11.21 -24.46 33.02
CA GLY A 93 -11.13 -24.51 34.49
C GLY A 93 -9.86 -23.79 35.00
N LYS A 94 -8.92 -24.48 35.62
CA LYS A 94 -7.64 -23.95 36.10
C LYS A 94 -6.47 -24.16 35.10
N ARG A 95 -6.75 -24.66 33.89
CA ARG A 95 -5.73 -24.92 32.89
C ARG A 95 -5.74 -23.86 31.81
N LEU A 96 -4.57 -23.33 31.50
CA LEU A 96 -4.33 -22.36 30.43
C LEU A 96 -3.59 -23.07 29.29
N THR A 97 -4.21 -23.21 28.12
CA THR A 97 -3.58 -23.75 26.92
C THR A 97 -2.74 -22.66 26.27
N VAL A 98 -1.45 -22.90 26.09
CA VAL A 98 -0.49 -21.92 25.56
C VAL A 98 0.23 -22.49 24.34
N ALA A 99 0.13 -21.80 23.22
CA ALA A 99 0.89 -22.10 22.03
C ALA A 99 2.32 -21.58 22.15
N SER A 100 3.28 -22.45 21.85
CA SER A 100 4.71 -22.15 21.81
C SER A 100 5.33 -22.82 20.58
N TYR A 101 6.37 -22.22 20.02
CA TYR A 101 7.19 -22.86 19.00
C TYR A 101 8.23 -23.82 19.60
N ASP A 102 8.51 -23.67 20.91
CA ASP A 102 9.40 -24.55 21.70
C ASP A 102 8.67 -25.05 22.96
N PRO A 103 7.77 -26.04 22.81
CA PRO A 103 6.93 -26.52 23.90
C PRO A 103 7.69 -27.41 24.92
N VAL A 104 8.96 -27.67 24.71
CA VAL A 104 9.83 -28.47 25.63
C VAL A 104 10.58 -27.59 26.64
N ASN A 105 10.53 -26.27 26.46
CA ASN A 105 11.21 -25.32 27.34
C ASN A 105 10.39 -25.04 28.61
N PHE A 106 10.60 -25.87 29.63
CA PHE A 106 9.87 -25.81 30.90
C PHE A 106 9.96 -24.46 31.62
N TYR A 107 11.08 -23.76 31.49
CA TYR A 107 11.26 -22.46 32.16
C TYR A 107 10.21 -21.43 31.76
N ILE A 108 9.80 -21.43 30.51
CA ILE A 108 8.77 -20.52 29.99
C ILE A 108 7.42 -20.81 30.67
N PHE A 109 7.06 -22.08 30.81
CA PHE A 109 5.77 -22.48 31.36
C PHE A 109 5.71 -22.30 32.87
N GLU A 110 6.81 -22.44 33.58
CA GLU A 110 6.91 -22.09 35.02
C GLU A 110 6.74 -20.58 35.23
N ASP A 111 7.38 -19.73 34.40
CA ASP A 111 7.18 -18.28 34.45
C ASP A 111 5.70 -17.90 34.23
N ILE A 112 5.03 -18.53 33.28
CA ILE A 112 3.62 -18.32 33.02
C ILE A 112 2.78 -18.79 34.21
N LYS A 113 3.05 -19.96 34.78
CA LYS A 113 2.34 -20.49 35.92
C LYS A 113 2.45 -19.58 37.14
N VAL A 114 3.64 -19.06 37.42
CA VAL A 114 3.87 -18.06 38.50
C VAL A 114 3.10 -16.78 38.23
N THR A 115 3.10 -16.30 36.99
CA THR A 115 2.45 -15.03 36.62
C THR A 115 0.92 -15.13 36.62
N THR A 116 0.37 -16.26 36.17
CA THR A 116 -1.08 -16.42 35.95
C THR A 116 -1.80 -17.17 37.08
N GLY A 117 -1.05 -17.92 37.92
CA GLY A 117 -1.62 -18.83 38.93
C GLY A 117 -2.35 -20.03 38.35
N MET A 118 -2.19 -20.33 37.05
CA MET A 118 -2.88 -21.39 36.32
C MET A 118 -1.92 -22.50 35.88
N ASP A 119 -2.43 -23.73 35.78
CA ASP A 119 -1.65 -24.83 35.21
C ASP A 119 -1.58 -24.68 33.69
N VAL A 120 -0.35 -24.71 33.14
CA VAL A 120 -0.12 -24.48 31.72
C VAL A 120 -0.12 -25.81 30.95
N VAL A 121 -0.88 -25.85 29.86
CA VAL A 121 -0.90 -26.96 28.90
C VAL A 121 -0.26 -26.48 27.60
N PRO A 122 0.98 -26.90 27.30
CA PRO A 122 1.65 -26.48 26.08
C PRO A 122 1.04 -27.14 24.84
N VAL A 123 0.93 -26.38 23.76
CA VAL A 123 0.65 -26.87 22.42
C VAL A 123 1.67 -26.28 21.44
N LEU A 124 1.98 -27.01 20.38
CA LEU A 124 2.93 -26.59 19.38
C LEU A 124 2.22 -25.73 18.32
N ALA A 125 2.82 -24.60 17.96
CA ALA A 125 2.42 -23.80 16.81
C ALA A 125 3.66 -23.21 16.13
N THR A 126 3.53 -22.75 14.87
CA THR A 126 4.67 -22.18 14.14
C THR A 126 5.03 -20.81 14.73
N LYS A 127 6.33 -20.49 14.75
CA LYS A 127 6.83 -19.19 15.25
C LYS A 127 6.20 -18.02 14.51
N ALA A 128 6.04 -18.16 13.20
CA ALA A 128 5.44 -17.13 12.35
C ALA A 128 3.96 -16.91 12.71
N ALA A 129 3.16 -17.96 12.90
CA ALA A 129 1.75 -17.87 13.28
C ALA A 129 1.57 -17.28 14.68
N ILE A 130 2.41 -17.68 15.67
CA ILE A 130 2.38 -17.07 17.02
C ILE A 130 2.69 -15.58 16.95
N THR A 131 3.72 -15.19 16.21
CA THR A 131 4.10 -13.75 16.07
C THR A 131 2.97 -12.95 15.44
N ARG A 132 2.31 -13.47 14.40
CA ARG A 132 1.14 -12.84 13.78
C ARG A 132 -0.04 -12.73 14.78
N ALA A 133 -0.33 -13.79 15.49
CA ALA A 133 -1.42 -13.82 16.49
C ALA A 133 -1.16 -12.82 17.63
N ILE A 134 0.08 -12.73 18.15
CA ILE A 134 0.48 -11.72 19.15
C ILE A 134 0.24 -10.31 18.59
N GLY A 135 0.73 -10.01 17.38
CA GLY A 135 0.55 -8.71 16.74
C GLY A 135 -0.92 -8.34 16.58
N LYS A 136 -1.75 -9.28 16.11
CA LYS A 136 -3.17 -9.05 15.87
C LYS A 136 -3.99 -8.85 17.15
N ILE A 137 -3.77 -9.72 18.14
CA ILE A 137 -4.66 -9.79 19.31
C ILE A 137 -4.26 -8.77 20.38
N TYR A 138 -2.96 -8.62 20.67
CA TYR A 138 -2.51 -7.63 21.66
C TYR A 138 -2.63 -6.20 21.15
N SER A 139 -2.44 -5.94 19.84
CA SER A 139 -2.70 -4.61 19.28
C SER A 139 -4.18 -4.23 19.43
N ASN A 140 -5.10 -5.13 19.10
CA ASN A 140 -6.55 -4.90 19.28
C ASN A 140 -6.94 -4.77 20.77
N SER A 141 -6.34 -5.58 21.65
CA SER A 141 -6.59 -5.51 23.10
C SER A 141 -6.06 -4.21 23.71
N ASN A 142 -4.95 -3.67 23.23
CA ASN A 142 -4.43 -2.39 23.70
C ASN A 142 -5.31 -1.21 23.25
N ILE A 143 -5.85 -1.27 22.04
CA ILE A 143 -6.81 -0.27 21.55
C ILE A 143 -8.08 -0.30 22.40
N GLY A 144 -8.64 -1.48 22.69
CA GLY A 144 -9.82 -1.63 23.55
C GLY A 144 -9.60 -1.02 24.93
N LYS A 145 -8.48 -1.31 25.58
CA LYS A 145 -8.13 -0.73 26.90
C LYS A 145 -7.96 0.79 26.86
N VAL A 146 -7.42 1.32 25.76
CA VAL A 146 -7.29 2.79 25.59
C VAL A 146 -8.67 3.41 25.38
N ILE A 147 -9.54 2.78 24.58
CA ILE A 147 -10.93 3.24 24.40
C ILE A 147 -11.67 3.18 25.73
N ASP A 148 -11.65 2.05 26.44
CA ASP A 148 -12.31 1.89 27.74
C ASP A 148 -11.81 2.93 28.76
N SER A 149 -10.52 3.23 28.77
CA SER A 149 -9.94 4.26 29.65
C SER A 149 -10.35 5.68 29.27
N VAL A 150 -10.50 5.95 27.96
CA VAL A 150 -11.00 7.23 27.45
C VAL A 150 -12.50 7.35 27.76
N GLU A 151 -13.30 6.35 27.47
CA GLU A 151 -14.75 6.38 27.72
C GLU A 151 -15.10 6.46 29.22
N SER A 152 -14.39 5.72 30.07
CA SER A 152 -14.62 5.78 31.52
C SER A 152 -14.23 7.13 32.13
N GLN A 153 -13.19 7.79 31.64
CA GLN A 153 -12.86 9.14 32.05
C GLN A 153 -13.92 10.15 31.63
N PHE A 154 -14.41 10.09 30.40
CA PHE A 154 -15.45 11.00 29.92
C PHE A 154 -16.79 10.78 30.63
N GLN A 155 -17.17 9.55 30.99
CA GLN A 155 -18.38 9.27 31.78
C GLN A 155 -18.29 9.79 33.21
N ALA A 156 -17.09 9.83 33.81
CA ALA A 156 -16.86 10.40 35.13
C ALA A 156 -16.90 11.95 35.11
N GLU A 157 -16.57 12.58 33.99
CA GLU A 157 -16.46 14.02 33.82
C GLU A 157 -17.73 14.71 33.27
N GLU A 158 -18.68 13.97 32.65
CA GLU A 158 -19.98 14.51 32.22
C GLU A 158 -20.83 15.12 33.35
N GLN A 159 -20.42 14.93 34.61
CA GLN A 159 -21.10 15.53 35.78
C GLN A 159 -20.58 16.93 36.17
N SER A 160 -19.59 17.53 35.48
CA SER A 160 -19.09 18.87 35.77
C SER A 160 -18.49 19.60 34.57
N ALA A 161 -19.18 20.52 34.09
CA ALA A 161 -19.04 21.66 33.34
C ALA A 161 -18.47 22.49 32.40
N GLU A 162 -18.08 23.21 31.86
CA GLU A 162 -18.07 24.42 31.00
C GLU A 162 -17.01 24.44 29.90
N GLU A 163 -17.32 25.11 28.76
CA GLU A 163 -16.59 25.08 27.47
C GLU A 163 -15.11 25.56 27.50
N ALA A 164 -14.67 26.28 28.52
CA ALA A 164 -13.29 26.78 28.65
C ALA A 164 -12.25 25.70 29.00
N GLU A 165 -12.68 24.57 29.57
CA GLU A 165 -11.80 23.46 29.96
C GLU A 165 -11.50 22.46 28.82
N ILE A 166 -12.12 22.60 27.64
CA ILE A 166 -11.95 21.63 26.52
C ILE A 166 -10.51 21.62 26.02
N ALA A 167 -9.82 22.76 25.99
CA ALA A 167 -8.44 22.84 25.51
C ALA A 167 -7.43 22.18 26.46
N GLU A 168 -7.64 22.26 27.78
CA GLU A 168 -6.80 21.59 28.79
C GLU A 168 -7.06 20.06 28.82
N ARG A 169 -8.31 19.64 28.48
CA ARG A 169 -8.68 18.21 28.43
C ARG A 169 -8.12 17.47 27.22
N VAL A 170 -7.77 18.16 26.16
CA VAL A 170 -7.27 17.55 24.91
C VAL A 170 -5.80 17.08 25.01
N ASP A 171 -5.05 17.58 25.98
CA ASP A 171 -3.72 17.06 26.32
C ASP A 171 -3.77 15.87 27.31
N ASN A 172 -4.97 15.37 27.62
CA ASN A 172 -5.12 14.16 28.41
C ASN A 172 -4.42 12.97 27.73
N ALA A 173 -3.57 12.31 28.51
CA ALA A 173 -2.76 11.18 28.04
C ALA A 173 -3.54 10.11 27.25
N PRO A 174 -4.80 9.75 27.57
CA PRO A 174 -5.56 8.77 26.83
C PRO A 174 -5.93 9.18 25.39
N ILE A 175 -6.38 10.43 25.16
CA ILE A 175 -6.77 10.87 23.80
C ILE A 175 -5.55 11.05 22.89
N VAL A 176 -4.43 11.53 23.47
CA VAL A 176 -3.15 11.61 22.77
C VAL A 176 -2.68 10.22 22.36
N LYS A 177 -2.77 9.26 23.28
CA LYS A 177 -2.41 7.87 23.03
C LYS A 177 -3.31 7.23 21.98
N LEU A 178 -4.63 7.48 22.01
CA LEU A 178 -5.56 6.97 21.01
C LEU A 178 -5.21 7.51 19.62
N CYS A 179 -5.00 8.81 19.45
CA CYS A 179 -4.61 9.44 18.20
C CYS A 179 -3.31 8.83 17.64
N THR A 180 -2.28 8.72 18.47
CA THR A 180 -0.99 8.11 18.10
C THR A 180 -1.16 6.65 17.68
N THR A 181 -1.91 5.86 18.47
CA THR A 181 -2.17 4.44 18.20
C THR A 181 -2.92 4.22 16.89
N ILE A 182 -3.89 5.09 16.56
CA ILE A 182 -4.61 5.02 15.28
C ILE A 182 -3.63 5.18 14.12
N VAL A 183 -2.75 6.18 14.15
CA VAL A 183 -1.76 6.43 13.08
C VAL A 183 -0.76 5.28 12.98
N GLU A 184 -0.21 4.82 14.11
CA GLU A 184 0.76 3.72 14.16
C GLU A 184 0.20 2.42 13.58
N ASN A 185 -1.00 2.01 14.03
CA ASN A 185 -1.63 0.78 13.55
C ASN A 185 -2.00 0.87 12.06
N SER A 186 -2.42 2.04 11.61
CA SER A 186 -2.71 2.27 10.20
C SER A 186 -1.44 2.17 9.35
N PHE A 187 -0.32 2.74 9.81
CA PHE A 187 0.96 2.62 9.14
C PHE A 187 1.45 1.17 9.08
N ARG A 188 1.41 0.43 10.20
CA ARG A 188 1.77 -1.00 10.26
C ARG A 188 0.89 -1.88 9.38
N ALA A 189 -0.37 -1.48 9.17
CA ALA A 189 -1.29 -2.13 8.23
C ALA A 189 -1.05 -1.73 6.75
N ASN A 190 -0.04 -0.91 6.46
CA ASN A 190 0.22 -0.32 5.14
C ASN A 190 -0.97 0.48 4.58
N ALA A 191 -1.71 1.15 5.45
CA ALA A 191 -2.80 2.03 5.04
C ALA A 191 -2.27 3.31 4.40
N THR A 192 -2.95 3.79 3.37
CA THR A 192 -2.68 5.07 2.72
C THR A 192 -3.46 6.21 3.35
N ASP A 193 -4.68 5.94 3.81
CA ASP A 193 -5.58 6.95 4.38
C ASP A 193 -6.32 6.37 5.61
N ILE A 194 -6.60 7.25 6.59
CA ILE A 194 -7.46 6.98 7.74
C ILE A 194 -8.70 7.85 7.60
N HIS A 195 -9.88 7.29 7.79
CA HIS A 195 -11.15 7.98 7.75
C HIS A 195 -11.79 7.92 9.14
N ILE A 196 -12.07 9.07 9.75
CA ILE A 196 -12.78 9.22 11.02
C ILE A 196 -14.14 9.82 10.68
N GLU A 197 -15.19 9.02 10.81
CA GLU A 197 -16.51 9.32 10.25
C GLU A 197 -17.58 9.33 11.34
N PRO A 198 -18.13 10.52 11.71
CA PRO A 198 -19.19 10.61 12.70
C PRO A 198 -20.54 10.17 12.13
N PHE A 199 -21.23 9.33 12.87
CA PHE A 199 -22.62 8.94 12.65
C PHE A 199 -23.49 9.40 13.83
N LYS A 200 -24.79 9.17 13.75
CA LYS A 200 -25.76 9.63 14.77
C LYS A 200 -25.44 9.09 16.17
N THR A 201 -24.99 7.85 16.28
CA THR A 201 -24.81 7.13 17.56
C THR A 201 -23.37 6.71 17.85
N TYR A 202 -22.48 6.73 16.86
CA TYR A 202 -21.09 6.31 16.99
C TYR A 202 -20.20 7.00 15.95
N THR A 203 -18.91 6.92 16.13
CA THR A 203 -17.90 7.34 15.16
C THR A 203 -17.15 6.12 14.66
N ARG A 204 -17.14 5.93 13.34
CA ARG A 204 -16.44 4.83 12.68
C ARG A 204 -15.06 5.27 12.20
N ILE A 205 -14.05 4.48 12.52
CA ILE A 205 -12.70 4.68 12.03
C ILE A 205 -12.38 3.57 11.04
N ARG A 206 -12.09 3.97 9.79
CA ARG A 206 -11.70 3.06 8.70
C ARG A 206 -10.32 3.42 8.18
N ILE A 207 -9.63 2.46 7.63
CA ILE A 207 -8.33 2.63 6.97
C ILE A 207 -8.42 2.16 5.52
N ARG A 208 -7.69 2.82 4.63
CA ARG A 208 -7.61 2.40 3.23
C ARG A 208 -6.34 1.59 3.01
N VAL A 209 -6.50 0.29 2.74
CA VAL A 209 -5.41 -0.66 2.48
C VAL A 209 -5.60 -1.22 1.07
N ASN A 210 -4.58 -1.14 0.23
CA ASN A 210 -4.62 -1.60 -1.17
C ASN A 210 -5.80 -1.05 -2.00
N GLY A 211 -6.32 0.14 -1.64
CA GLY A 211 -7.44 0.81 -2.28
C GLY A 211 -8.79 0.56 -1.62
N ASP A 212 -8.97 -0.48 -0.80
CA ASP A 212 -10.21 -0.79 -0.10
C ASP A 212 -10.27 -0.16 1.28
N LEU A 213 -11.48 0.24 1.70
CA LEU A 213 -11.76 0.71 3.05
C LEU A 213 -12.08 -0.47 3.97
N ILE A 214 -11.28 -0.63 5.02
CA ILE A 214 -11.44 -1.66 6.05
C ILE A 214 -11.78 -0.96 7.36
N GLU A 215 -12.76 -1.47 8.09
CA GLU A 215 -13.09 -0.96 9.42
C GLU A 215 -11.98 -1.32 10.41
N LEU A 216 -11.44 -0.30 11.09
CA LEU A 216 -10.44 -0.47 12.12
C LEU A 216 -11.10 -0.58 13.50
N MET A 217 -12.01 0.35 13.82
CA MET A 217 -12.76 0.38 15.08
C MET A 217 -13.96 1.32 15.01
N ASN A 218 -14.85 1.19 16.01
CA ASN A 218 -15.90 2.16 16.32
C ASN A 218 -15.64 2.74 17.72
N VAL A 219 -15.90 4.02 17.88
CA VAL A 219 -15.80 4.73 19.18
C VAL A 219 -17.08 5.50 19.46
N SER A 220 -17.33 5.85 20.72
CA SER A 220 -18.49 6.66 21.08
C SER A 220 -18.35 8.10 20.53
N ASN A 221 -19.46 8.79 20.31
CA ASN A 221 -19.46 10.18 19.84
C ASN A 221 -18.87 11.16 20.86
N VAL A 222 -18.81 10.78 22.14
CA VAL A 222 -18.15 11.58 23.20
C VAL A 222 -16.65 11.69 22.90
N VAL A 223 -16.02 10.58 22.48
CA VAL A 223 -14.59 10.54 22.11
C VAL A 223 -14.30 11.31 20.81
N HIS A 224 -15.28 11.35 19.89
CA HIS A 224 -15.13 11.99 18.59
C HIS A 224 -14.64 13.43 18.67
N ASN A 225 -15.34 14.27 19.41
CA ASN A 225 -15.02 15.71 19.50
C ASN A 225 -13.61 15.95 20.03
N SER A 226 -13.21 15.21 21.06
CA SER A 226 -11.86 15.30 21.65
C SER A 226 -10.78 14.81 20.68
N LEU A 227 -11.06 13.72 19.93
CA LEU A 227 -10.15 13.19 18.92
C LEU A 227 -9.94 14.18 17.77
N ILE A 228 -11.03 14.77 17.24
CA ILE A 228 -10.95 15.80 16.18
C ILE A 228 -10.22 17.05 16.68
N THR A 229 -10.52 17.50 17.88
CA THR A 229 -9.83 18.65 18.50
C THR A 229 -8.33 18.38 18.62
N ARG A 230 -7.92 17.20 19.10
CA ARG A 230 -6.50 16.82 19.15
C ARG A 230 -5.85 16.81 17.78
N ILE A 231 -6.50 16.24 16.79
CA ILE A 231 -6.01 16.21 15.41
C ILE A 231 -5.84 17.64 14.87
N LYS A 232 -6.80 18.53 15.10
CA LYS A 232 -6.68 19.96 14.72
C LYS A 232 -5.48 20.64 15.36
N ILE A 233 -5.26 20.42 16.65
CA ILE A 233 -4.11 21.00 17.37
C ILE A 233 -2.79 20.55 16.74
N ILE A 234 -2.57 19.26 16.60
CA ILE A 234 -1.29 18.73 16.08
C ILE A 234 -1.06 19.08 14.60
N SER A 235 -2.12 19.34 13.85
CA SER A 235 -2.05 19.69 12.42
C SER A 235 -2.13 21.21 12.14
N GLY A 236 -2.16 22.04 13.21
CA GLY A 236 -2.14 23.50 13.08
C GLY A 236 -3.44 24.11 12.58
N MET A 237 -4.58 23.44 12.74
CA MET A 237 -5.90 23.95 12.37
C MET A 237 -6.57 24.76 13.47
N ASN A 238 -7.54 25.59 13.11
CA ASN A 238 -8.33 26.35 14.08
C ASN A 238 -9.36 25.45 14.77
N ILE A 239 -9.21 25.27 16.09
CA ILE A 239 -10.09 24.42 16.90
C ILE A 239 -11.48 25.04 17.12
N ALA A 240 -11.59 26.38 17.12
CA ALA A 240 -12.85 27.08 17.33
C ALA A 240 -13.75 27.08 16.07
N GLU A 241 -13.18 26.94 14.88
CA GLU A 241 -13.94 26.92 13.64
C GLU A 241 -14.35 25.49 13.27
N LYS A 242 -15.67 25.25 13.23
CA LYS A 242 -16.28 23.94 12.93
C LYS A 242 -17.23 23.94 11.74
N ARG A 243 -17.37 25.08 11.05
CA ARG A 243 -18.39 25.30 10.00
C ARG A 243 -17.83 25.25 8.58
N VAL A 244 -16.53 25.35 8.42
CA VAL A 244 -15.86 25.35 7.12
C VAL A 244 -14.79 24.25 7.07
N PRO A 245 -14.50 23.71 5.89
CA PRO A 245 -13.41 22.75 5.71
C PRO A 245 -12.06 23.35 6.11
N GLN A 246 -11.19 22.52 6.67
CA GLN A 246 -9.82 22.91 7.04
C GLN A 246 -8.86 21.82 6.64
N ASP A 247 -7.67 22.23 6.18
CA ASP A 247 -6.56 21.32 5.88
C ASP A 247 -5.38 21.66 6.78
N GLY A 248 -4.62 20.64 7.18
CA GLY A 248 -3.44 20.78 8.01
C GLY A 248 -2.46 19.64 7.78
N ARG A 249 -1.31 19.72 8.48
CA ARG A 249 -0.29 18.67 8.38
C ARG A 249 0.52 18.59 9.68
N PHE A 250 1.04 17.39 9.97
CA PHE A 250 2.01 17.19 11.05
C PHE A 250 2.97 16.06 10.67
N THR A 251 4.03 15.92 11.43
CA THR A 251 4.98 14.81 11.28
C THR A 251 4.92 13.89 12.50
N GLN A 252 5.03 12.60 12.27
CA GLN A 252 5.09 11.60 13.35
C GLN A 252 6.13 10.54 13.00
N VAL A 253 6.90 10.09 14.00
CA VAL A 253 7.85 8.98 13.82
C VAL A 253 7.21 7.69 14.30
N VAL A 254 7.17 6.68 13.43
CA VAL A 254 6.65 5.34 13.72
C VAL A 254 7.68 4.30 13.27
N ASP A 255 8.08 3.43 14.19
CA ASP A 255 9.05 2.37 13.94
C ASP A 255 10.35 2.88 13.25
N GLY A 256 10.82 4.08 13.64
CA GLY A 256 12.01 4.73 13.07
C GLY A 256 11.77 5.44 11.71
N THR A 257 10.58 5.34 11.16
CA THR A 257 10.21 6.03 9.91
C THR A 257 9.48 7.33 10.21
N THR A 258 9.93 8.44 9.63
CA THR A 258 9.21 9.71 9.71
C THR A 258 8.06 9.70 8.72
N LEU A 259 6.86 10.02 9.19
CA LEU A 259 5.65 10.13 8.40
C LEU A 259 5.31 11.61 8.22
N ASP A 260 5.04 12.04 6.98
CA ASP A 260 4.33 13.29 6.69
C ASP A 260 2.84 12.97 6.65
N VAL A 261 2.09 13.57 7.55
CA VAL A 261 0.67 13.28 7.74
C VAL A 261 -0.14 14.50 7.31
N ARG A 262 -0.92 14.34 6.25
CA ARG A 262 -1.81 15.39 5.75
C ARG A 262 -3.23 15.12 6.23
N VAL A 263 -3.88 16.14 6.74
CA VAL A 263 -5.20 16.05 7.37
C VAL A 263 -6.17 16.97 6.65
N SER A 264 -7.33 16.45 6.28
CA SER A 264 -8.45 17.23 5.77
C SER A 264 -9.67 17.01 6.63
N ASN A 265 -10.25 18.09 7.13
CA ASN A 265 -11.39 18.10 8.03
C ASN A 265 -12.60 18.75 7.36
N LEU A 266 -13.73 18.06 7.34
CA LEU A 266 -14.94 18.47 6.63
C LEU A 266 -16.14 18.46 7.59
N PRO A 267 -16.84 19.60 7.79
CA PRO A 267 -18.10 19.64 8.53
C PRO A 267 -19.17 18.75 7.91
N THR A 268 -19.84 17.94 8.73
CA THR A 268 -21.00 17.12 8.35
C THR A 268 -22.13 17.31 9.33
N VAL A 269 -23.31 16.77 9.03
CA VAL A 269 -24.51 16.89 9.90
C VAL A 269 -24.35 16.21 11.26
N ASN A 270 -23.44 15.25 11.40
CA ASN A 270 -23.22 14.53 12.63
C ASN A 270 -21.89 14.91 13.35
N GLY A 271 -21.19 15.93 12.86
CA GLY A 271 -19.88 16.35 13.37
C GLY A 271 -18.87 16.50 12.23
N GLU A 272 -17.62 16.74 12.57
CA GLU A 272 -16.55 16.94 11.57
C GLU A 272 -15.98 15.59 11.13
N LYS A 273 -16.12 15.25 9.84
CA LYS A 273 -15.43 14.11 9.24
C LYS A 273 -13.96 14.48 9.02
N CYS A 274 -13.05 13.57 9.38
CA CYS A 274 -11.62 13.78 9.17
C CYS A 274 -11.04 12.67 8.28
N VAL A 275 -10.21 13.06 7.33
CA VAL A 275 -9.41 12.14 6.51
C VAL A 275 -7.93 12.47 6.72
N ILE A 276 -7.15 11.46 7.07
CA ILE A 276 -5.73 11.57 7.33
C ILE A 276 -5.00 10.74 6.29
N ARG A 277 -4.18 11.37 5.47
CA ARG A 277 -3.30 10.70 4.52
C ARG A 277 -1.92 10.51 5.11
N ILE A 278 -1.41 9.29 5.06
CA ILE A 278 -0.11 8.90 5.59
C ILE A 278 0.90 8.80 4.45
N LEU A 279 1.95 9.60 4.50
CA LEU A 279 3.04 9.58 3.53
C LEU A 279 4.34 9.27 4.29
N ALA A 280 4.98 8.14 3.98
CA ALA A 280 6.28 7.82 4.56
C ALA A 280 7.36 8.70 3.91
N THR A 281 8.05 9.52 4.72
CA THR A 281 9.13 10.42 4.27
C THR A 281 10.52 9.84 4.53
N GLY A 282 10.63 8.55 4.83
CA GLY A 282 11.93 7.90 5.00
C GLY A 282 12.69 7.75 3.67
N ASP A 283 14.00 7.53 3.77
CA ASP A 283 14.97 7.29 2.68
C ASP A 283 14.74 5.98 1.88
N VAL A 284 13.48 5.64 1.63
CA VAL A 284 13.18 4.67 0.60
C VAL A 284 13.47 5.38 -0.71
N GLY A 285 14.66 5.17 -1.27
CA GLY A 285 15.12 5.79 -2.52
C GLY A 285 14.05 5.83 -3.61
N VAL A 286 14.25 6.62 -4.64
CA VAL A 286 13.37 6.61 -5.80
C VAL A 286 13.32 5.18 -6.34
N ARG A 287 12.13 4.62 -6.54
CA ARG A 287 11.98 3.28 -7.13
C ARG A 287 12.68 3.23 -8.48
N LYS A 288 13.37 2.14 -8.74
CA LYS A 288 13.91 1.91 -10.09
C LYS A 288 12.77 1.58 -11.06
N ILE A 289 12.98 1.87 -12.34
CA ILE A 289 11.99 1.52 -13.38
C ILE A 289 11.70 0.02 -13.39
N THR A 290 12.70 -0.82 -13.08
CA THR A 290 12.54 -2.28 -12.92
C THR A 290 11.52 -2.69 -11.86
N ASP A 291 11.29 -1.84 -10.86
CA ASP A 291 10.43 -2.12 -9.71
C ASP A 291 8.99 -1.63 -9.90
N LEU A 292 8.69 -1.03 -11.08
CA LEU A 292 7.36 -0.52 -11.42
C LEU A 292 6.35 -1.62 -11.82
N GLY A 293 6.81 -2.86 -11.96
CA GLY A 293 5.95 -3.99 -12.36
C GLY A 293 5.63 -4.05 -13.86
N MET A 294 6.40 -3.34 -14.70
CA MET A 294 6.25 -3.41 -16.16
C MET A 294 6.60 -4.81 -16.66
N THR A 295 5.83 -5.30 -17.64
CA THR A 295 6.25 -6.49 -18.41
C THR A 295 7.55 -6.18 -19.17
N PRO A 296 8.39 -7.18 -19.51
CA PRO A 296 9.60 -6.95 -20.29
C PRO A 296 9.34 -6.18 -21.60
N TYR A 297 8.20 -6.43 -22.22
CA TYR A 297 7.74 -5.75 -23.43
C TYR A 297 7.49 -4.24 -23.19
N ASN A 298 6.75 -3.91 -22.14
CA ASN A 298 6.47 -2.51 -21.77
C ASN A 298 7.70 -1.80 -21.24
N TYR A 299 8.59 -2.50 -20.52
CA TYR A 299 9.86 -1.96 -20.08
C TYR A 299 10.75 -1.51 -21.25
N ASP A 300 10.86 -2.31 -22.32
CA ASP A 300 11.61 -1.92 -23.51
C ASP A 300 11.01 -0.67 -24.18
N ARG A 301 9.68 -0.61 -24.33
CA ARG A 301 8.98 0.56 -24.90
C ARG A 301 9.20 1.81 -24.04
N PHE A 302 9.05 1.69 -22.72
CA PHE A 302 9.26 2.79 -21.78
C PHE A 302 10.72 3.27 -21.81
N SER A 303 11.67 2.35 -21.82
CA SER A 303 13.09 2.65 -21.88
C SER A 303 13.50 3.37 -23.17
N ARG A 304 12.79 3.14 -24.27
CA ARG A 304 12.97 3.90 -25.53
C ARG A 304 12.46 5.32 -25.39
N LEU A 305 11.28 5.52 -24.76
CA LEU A 305 10.69 6.85 -24.56
C LEU A 305 11.60 7.77 -23.75
N ILE A 306 12.13 7.29 -22.62
CA ILE A 306 12.97 8.12 -21.75
C ILE A 306 14.36 8.43 -22.34
N LYS A 307 14.79 7.74 -23.39
CA LYS A 307 16.07 7.99 -24.07
C LYS A 307 15.96 9.02 -25.20
N VAL A 308 14.75 9.43 -25.55
CA VAL A 308 14.55 10.48 -26.57
C VAL A 308 15.04 11.81 -26.01
N PRO A 309 15.87 12.57 -26.75
CA PRO A 309 16.50 13.77 -26.20
C PRO A 309 15.53 14.94 -25.98
N GLN A 310 14.42 14.98 -26.72
CA GLN A 310 13.42 16.05 -26.64
C GLN A 310 12.03 15.55 -27.00
N GLY A 311 11.01 16.21 -26.51
CA GLY A 311 9.62 15.87 -26.77
C GLY A 311 8.81 15.80 -25.49
N VAL A 312 7.51 15.52 -25.61
CA VAL A 312 6.58 15.36 -24.49
C VAL A 312 6.31 13.88 -24.23
N MET A 313 6.61 13.40 -23.04
CA MET A 313 6.14 12.13 -22.53
C MET A 313 5.06 12.37 -21.48
N LEU A 314 3.91 11.73 -21.65
CA LEU A 314 2.79 11.85 -20.72
C LEU A 314 2.57 10.53 -19.97
N VAL A 315 2.33 10.63 -18.66
CA VAL A 315 1.82 9.53 -17.87
C VAL A 315 0.39 9.85 -17.47
N THR A 316 -0.55 8.99 -17.84
CA THR A 316 -1.98 9.24 -17.60
C THR A 316 -2.63 8.15 -16.75
N GLY A 317 -3.77 8.48 -16.17
CA GLY A 317 -4.56 7.58 -15.32
C GLY A 317 -5.27 8.33 -14.20
N PRO A 318 -6.19 7.68 -13.48
CA PRO A 318 -6.90 8.29 -12.36
C PRO A 318 -5.99 8.64 -11.19
N THR A 319 -6.53 9.38 -10.22
CA THR A 319 -5.84 9.63 -8.95
C THR A 319 -5.51 8.30 -8.26
N GLY A 320 -4.27 8.18 -7.76
CA GLY A 320 -3.80 6.96 -7.10
C GLY A 320 -3.36 5.83 -8.04
N SER A 321 -3.25 6.06 -9.36
CA SER A 321 -2.72 5.07 -10.30
C SER A 321 -1.19 4.93 -10.29
N GLY A 322 -0.48 5.74 -9.49
CA GLY A 322 0.98 5.67 -9.36
C GLY A 322 1.77 6.51 -10.38
N LYS A 323 1.14 7.47 -11.06
CA LYS A 323 1.79 8.35 -12.06
C LYS A 323 3.07 9.01 -11.54
N THR A 324 2.99 9.65 -10.39
CA THR A 324 4.14 10.32 -9.74
C THR A 324 5.29 9.34 -9.48
N THR A 325 4.99 8.12 -9.04
CA THR A 325 6.01 7.09 -8.81
C THR A 325 6.74 6.73 -10.10
N THR A 326 6.01 6.61 -11.21
CA THR A 326 6.59 6.31 -12.53
C THR A 326 7.42 7.46 -13.06
N LEU A 327 6.94 8.70 -12.93
CA LEU A 327 7.72 9.89 -13.32
C LEU A 327 8.97 10.04 -12.46
N TYR A 328 8.88 9.83 -11.16
CA TYR A 328 10.05 9.90 -10.27
C TYR A 328 11.07 8.81 -10.59
N ALA A 329 10.62 7.59 -10.94
CA ALA A 329 11.52 6.54 -11.40
C ALA A 329 12.23 6.91 -12.71
N ALA A 330 11.53 7.53 -13.65
CA ALA A 330 12.12 8.05 -14.88
C ALA A 330 13.13 9.17 -14.59
N LEU A 331 12.76 10.14 -13.75
CA LEU A 331 13.62 11.24 -13.36
C LEU A 331 14.89 10.73 -12.65
N GLY A 332 14.78 9.73 -11.75
CA GLY A 332 15.94 9.15 -11.07
C GLY A 332 16.93 8.47 -12.01
N GLU A 333 16.46 7.94 -13.16
CA GLU A 333 17.35 7.38 -14.20
C GLU A 333 17.95 8.45 -15.11
N LEU A 334 17.20 9.54 -15.35
CA LEU A 334 17.59 10.64 -16.23
C LEU A 334 18.48 11.68 -15.53
N ALA A 335 18.36 11.87 -14.23
CA ALA A 335 19.14 12.81 -13.45
C ALA A 335 20.60 12.35 -13.35
N LYS A 336 21.44 12.91 -14.23
CA LYS A 336 22.89 12.69 -14.26
C LYS A 336 23.62 14.00 -13.95
N PRO A 337 24.88 13.97 -13.48
CA PRO A 337 25.62 15.18 -13.12
C PRO A 337 25.75 16.23 -14.24
N ASN A 338 25.59 15.83 -15.50
CA ASN A 338 25.66 16.69 -16.68
C ASN A 338 24.27 17.02 -17.28
N VAL A 339 23.19 16.76 -16.57
CA VAL A 339 21.80 17.00 -17.02
C VAL A 339 21.10 17.89 -16.02
N ASN A 340 20.60 19.05 -16.47
CA ASN A 340 19.83 19.96 -15.63
C ASN A 340 18.35 19.58 -15.63
N VAL A 341 17.89 18.99 -14.51
CA VAL A 341 16.52 18.55 -14.32
C VAL A 341 15.79 19.48 -13.36
N ILE A 342 14.68 20.05 -13.80
CA ILE A 342 13.87 20.95 -12.98
C ILE A 342 12.41 20.50 -13.01
N THR A 343 11.75 20.49 -11.85
CA THR A 343 10.33 20.14 -11.75
C THR A 343 9.49 21.27 -11.21
N VAL A 344 8.19 21.25 -11.51
CA VAL A 344 7.16 22.06 -10.83
C VAL A 344 5.98 21.15 -10.46
N GLU A 345 5.61 21.15 -9.17
CA GLU A 345 4.70 20.16 -8.58
C GLU A 345 3.71 20.79 -7.60
N ASP A 346 2.54 20.15 -7.38
CA ASP A 346 1.51 20.59 -6.45
C ASP A 346 0.93 19.45 -5.61
N PRO A 347 1.58 19.11 -4.48
CA PRO A 347 2.89 19.54 -4.03
C PRO A 347 4.02 18.56 -4.45
N VAL A 348 5.26 18.89 -4.09
CA VAL A 348 6.38 17.94 -4.13
C VAL A 348 6.09 16.81 -3.14
N GLU A 349 6.01 15.56 -3.65
CA GLU A 349 5.68 14.39 -2.82
C GLU A 349 6.92 13.83 -2.11
N LYS A 350 8.09 13.93 -2.74
CA LYS A 350 9.36 13.43 -2.22
C LYS A 350 10.52 14.19 -2.84
N ASN A 351 11.53 14.51 -2.03
CA ASN A 351 12.76 15.09 -2.55
C ASN A 351 13.58 14.04 -3.29
N ILE A 352 14.08 14.41 -4.46
CA ILE A 352 14.96 13.57 -5.29
C ILE A 352 16.31 14.26 -5.36
N GLU A 353 17.35 13.55 -4.98
CA GLU A 353 18.73 14.07 -5.04
C GLU A 353 19.13 14.38 -6.49
N GLY A 354 19.79 15.52 -6.70
CA GLY A 354 20.24 15.97 -8.02
C GLY A 354 19.17 16.63 -8.88
N ILE A 355 17.95 16.87 -8.35
CA ILE A 355 16.84 17.51 -9.07
C ILE A 355 16.41 18.78 -8.34
N ASN A 356 16.21 19.87 -9.09
CA ASN A 356 15.65 21.10 -8.57
C ASN A 356 14.11 21.05 -8.63
N GLN A 357 13.46 20.82 -7.49
CA GLN A 357 12.01 20.67 -7.40
C GLN A 357 11.37 21.96 -6.89
N CYS A 358 10.48 22.55 -7.71
CA CYS A 358 9.70 23.74 -7.38
C CYS A 358 8.29 23.32 -6.94
N GLN A 359 7.78 23.91 -5.87
CA GLN A 359 6.40 23.69 -5.43
C GLN A 359 5.52 24.86 -5.78
N VAL A 360 4.33 24.59 -6.34
CA VAL A 360 3.30 25.58 -6.62
C VAL A 360 2.90 26.31 -5.32
N ASN A 361 2.75 27.62 -5.41
CA ASN A 361 2.21 28.46 -4.35
C ASN A 361 1.27 29.51 -4.95
N ALA A 362 0.01 29.15 -5.12
CA ALA A 362 -0.99 30.00 -5.74
C ALA A 362 -1.19 31.33 -4.99
N LYS A 363 -1.01 31.35 -3.66
CA LYS A 363 -1.12 32.57 -2.84
C LYS A 363 -0.01 33.58 -3.15
N ALA A 364 1.17 33.09 -3.54
CA ALA A 364 2.30 33.92 -3.97
C ALA A 364 2.33 34.18 -5.49
N GLY A 365 1.32 33.72 -6.24
CA GLY A 365 1.29 33.84 -7.70
C GLY A 365 2.14 32.81 -8.45
N MET A 366 2.75 31.84 -7.75
CA MET A 366 3.53 30.76 -8.36
C MET A 366 2.62 29.63 -8.83
N THR A 367 2.05 29.79 -10.02
CA THR A 367 1.24 28.77 -10.71
C THR A 367 2.12 27.87 -11.58
N PHE A 368 1.56 26.75 -12.10
CA PHE A 368 2.29 25.88 -13.05
C PHE A 368 2.81 26.67 -14.26
N ALA A 369 1.98 27.48 -14.90
CA ALA A 369 2.36 28.28 -16.06
C ALA A 369 3.44 29.33 -15.73
N ALA A 370 3.33 30.05 -14.59
CA ALA A 370 4.31 31.04 -14.17
C ALA A 370 5.67 30.39 -13.85
N ALA A 371 5.66 29.28 -13.12
CA ALA A 371 6.85 28.51 -12.81
C ALA A 371 7.53 27.99 -14.08
N LEU A 372 6.76 27.37 -14.98
CA LEU A 372 7.29 26.78 -16.23
C LEU A 372 7.96 27.83 -17.11
N ARG A 373 7.37 29.02 -17.26
CA ARG A 373 8.03 30.14 -17.97
C ARG A 373 9.38 30.54 -17.35
N SER A 374 9.49 30.46 -16.03
CA SER A 374 10.74 30.77 -15.32
C SER A 374 11.76 29.65 -15.46
N ILE A 375 11.31 28.39 -15.37
CA ILE A 375 12.15 27.20 -15.55
C ILE A 375 12.82 27.21 -16.92
N LEU A 376 12.11 27.56 -17.99
CA LEU A 376 12.66 27.65 -19.35
C LEU A 376 13.77 28.71 -19.54
N ARG A 377 14.00 29.58 -18.54
CA ARG A 377 15.14 30.52 -18.49
C ARG A 377 16.26 30.09 -17.55
N GLN A 378 16.17 28.86 -17.02
CA GLN A 378 17.16 28.25 -16.13
C GLN A 378 18.01 27.19 -16.83
N ASP A 379 18.07 27.25 -18.16
CA ASP A 379 18.86 26.31 -19.00
C ASP A 379 18.56 24.85 -18.67
N PRO A 380 17.28 24.40 -18.65
CA PRO A 380 16.94 23.03 -18.33
C PRO A 380 17.13 22.12 -19.55
N ASP A 381 17.62 20.89 -19.31
CA ASP A 381 17.56 19.81 -20.30
C ASP A 381 16.24 19.07 -20.21
N ILE A 382 15.78 18.82 -18.97
CA ILE A 382 14.57 18.06 -18.66
C ILE A 382 13.67 18.86 -17.73
N VAL A 383 12.42 18.98 -18.11
CA VAL A 383 11.41 19.67 -17.32
C VAL A 383 10.30 18.69 -16.96
N MET A 384 9.92 18.58 -15.68
CA MET A 384 8.73 17.86 -15.28
C MET A 384 7.68 18.84 -14.76
N VAL A 385 6.49 18.78 -15.35
CA VAL A 385 5.29 19.49 -14.89
C VAL A 385 4.38 18.48 -14.23
N GLY A 386 4.12 18.63 -12.94
CA GLY A 386 3.37 17.65 -12.15
C GLY A 386 2.07 17.21 -12.83
N GLU A 387 1.32 18.18 -13.38
CA GLU A 387 0.15 17.91 -14.22
C GLU A 387 -0.17 19.10 -15.13
N MET A 388 -0.83 18.83 -16.25
CA MET A 388 -1.40 19.84 -17.16
C MET A 388 -2.91 19.91 -16.92
N ARG A 389 -3.39 21.02 -16.33
CA ARG A 389 -4.81 21.22 -16.04
C ARG A 389 -5.49 22.20 -16.99
N ASP A 390 -4.73 23.09 -17.61
CA ASP A 390 -5.20 24.20 -18.42
C ASP A 390 -4.42 24.33 -19.72
N GLN A 391 -5.02 25.03 -20.68
CA GLN A 391 -4.45 25.29 -22.00
C GLN A 391 -3.10 25.99 -21.92
N GLU A 392 -2.97 27.01 -21.07
CA GLU A 392 -1.77 27.82 -20.96
C GLU A 392 -0.54 26.98 -20.57
N THR A 393 -0.68 26.15 -19.53
CA THR A 393 0.38 25.23 -19.08
C THR A 393 0.72 24.22 -20.17
N ALA A 394 -0.29 23.64 -20.84
CA ALA A 394 -0.08 22.65 -21.90
C ALA A 394 0.65 23.25 -23.11
N GLU A 395 0.27 24.44 -23.58
CA GLU A 395 0.92 25.11 -24.70
C GLU A 395 2.37 25.47 -24.40
N ILE A 396 2.69 25.97 -23.18
CA ILE A 396 4.07 26.29 -22.80
C ILE A 396 4.92 25.02 -22.78
N ALA A 397 4.42 23.95 -22.19
CA ALA A 397 5.09 22.65 -22.11
C ALA A 397 5.40 22.07 -23.51
N ILE A 398 4.42 22.10 -24.40
CA ILE A 398 4.53 21.62 -25.78
C ILE A 398 5.54 22.48 -26.58
N ARG A 399 5.47 23.81 -26.46
CA ARG A 399 6.46 24.72 -27.10
C ARG A 399 7.88 24.45 -26.59
N ALA A 400 8.06 24.21 -25.29
CA ALA A 400 9.33 23.84 -24.71
C ALA A 400 9.90 22.55 -25.36
N ALA A 401 9.07 21.54 -25.54
CA ALA A 401 9.44 20.30 -26.20
C ALA A 401 9.83 20.50 -27.68
N ILE A 402 9.08 21.34 -28.41
CA ILE A 402 9.40 21.68 -29.81
C ILE A 402 10.75 22.41 -29.90
N THR A 403 11.11 23.19 -28.88
CA THR A 403 12.37 23.98 -28.86
C THR A 403 13.57 23.21 -28.29
N GLY A 404 13.45 21.90 -28.02
CA GLY A 404 14.60 21.07 -27.70
C GLY A 404 14.65 20.49 -26.30
N HIS A 405 13.60 20.66 -25.48
CA HIS A 405 13.59 20.14 -24.11
C HIS A 405 12.84 18.80 -24.03
N MET A 406 13.27 17.92 -23.13
CA MET A 406 12.47 16.78 -22.71
C MET A 406 11.46 17.21 -21.67
N VAL A 407 10.17 17.04 -21.94
CA VAL A 407 9.07 17.43 -21.04
C VAL A 407 8.33 16.19 -20.55
N LEU A 408 8.27 16.03 -19.24
CA LEU A 408 7.51 14.97 -18.56
C LEU A 408 6.30 15.59 -17.88
N SER A 409 5.12 14.99 -18.03
CA SER A 409 3.93 15.49 -17.32
C SER A 409 2.87 14.41 -17.12
N THR A 410 1.79 14.79 -16.40
CA THR A 410 0.62 13.91 -16.22
C THR A 410 -0.65 14.54 -16.74
N LEU A 411 -1.58 13.65 -17.11
CA LEU A 411 -2.99 13.97 -17.39
C LEU A 411 -3.91 12.97 -16.65
N HIS A 412 -5.19 13.30 -16.59
CA HIS A 412 -6.22 12.45 -16.00
C HIS A 412 -7.16 11.94 -17.09
N THR A 413 -6.72 10.91 -17.81
CA THR A 413 -7.53 10.20 -18.82
C THR A 413 -7.48 8.70 -18.54
N ASN A 414 -8.38 7.93 -19.16
CA ASN A 414 -8.53 6.51 -18.88
C ASN A 414 -7.56 5.61 -19.65
N ASP A 415 -7.14 6.02 -20.83
CA ASP A 415 -6.28 5.29 -21.76
C ASP A 415 -5.33 6.26 -22.51
N ALA A 416 -4.41 5.70 -23.29
CA ALA A 416 -3.43 6.49 -24.01
C ALA A 416 -4.04 7.28 -25.19
N ALA A 417 -4.98 6.72 -25.92
CA ALA A 417 -5.58 7.36 -27.10
C ALA A 417 -6.41 8.60 -26.71
N SER A 418 -7.23 8.50 -25.65
CA SER A 418 -8.03 9.60 -25.14
C SER A 418 -7.19 10.75 -24.56
N THR A 419 -5.93 10.50 -24.21
CA THR A 419 -4.99 11.54 -23.78
C THR A 419 -4.70 12.54 -24.89
N ILE A 420 -4.58 12.08 -26.12
CA ILE A 420 -4.34 12.93 -27.30
C ILE A 420 -5.53 13.85 -27.53
N THR A 421 -6.73 13.30 -27.56
CA THR A 421 -7.97 14.07 -27.70
C THR A 421 -8.11 15.09 -26.56
N ARG A 422 -7.75 14.68 -25.32
CA ARG A 422 -7.81 15.58 -24.17
C ARG A 422 -6.92 16.82 -24.32
N LEU A 423 -5.72 16.68 -24.90
CA LEU A 423 -4.87 17.84 -25.19
C LEU A 423 -5.51 18.77 -26.23
N VAL A 424 -6.12 18.20 -27.27
CA VAL A 424 -6.82 18.97 -28.30
C VAL A 424 -8.05 19.69 -27.70
N ASP A 425 -8.84 19.00 -26.87
CA ASP A 425 -10.00 19.57 -26.17
C ASP A 425 -9.59 20.70 -25.19
N MET A 426 -8.38 20.64 -24.65
CA MET A 426 -7.83 21.73 -23.83
C MET A 426 -7.40 22.94 -24.66
N GLY A 427 -7.55 22.92 -25.99
CA GLY A 427 -7.24 24.02 -26.89
C GLY A 427 -5.86 23.95 -27.54
N VAL A 428 -5.11 22.86 -27.34
CA VAL A 428 -3.81 22.69 -28.02
C VAL A 428 -4.05 22.26 -29.46
N ALA A 429 -3.45 22.96 -30.41
CA ALA A 429 -3.61 22.65 -31.83
C ALA A 429 -3.07 21.24 -32.17
N PRO A 430 -3.78 20.41 -32.93
CA PRO A 430 -3.40 19.04 -33.25
C PRO A 430 -1.97 18.91 -33.83
N TYR A 431 -1.54 19.84 -34.69
CA TYR A 431 -0.19 19.82 -35.27
C TYR A 431 0.90 20.03 -34.20
N MET A 432 0.62 20.79 -33.15
CA MET A 432 1.57 21.00 -32.04
C MET A 432 1.71 19.72 -31.20
N VAL A 433 0.59 19.02 -30.94
CA VAL A 433 0.61 17.72 -30.27
C VAL A 433 1.41 16.72 -31.13
N ALA A 434 1.10 16.64 -32.40
CA ALA A 434 1.74 15.72 -33.36
C ALA A 434 3.26 15.89 -33.43
N THR A 435 3.76 17.13 -33.36
CA THR A 435 5.19 17.43 -33.51
C THR A 435 5.97 17.30 -32.22
N SER A 436 5.32 17.36 -31.07
CA SER A 436 5.99 17.37 -29.76
C SER A 436 5.84 16.04 -29.01
N LEU A 437 4.75 15.32 -29.18
CA LEU A 437 4.47 14.10 -28.43
C LEU A 437 5.37 12.94 -28.87
N ILE A 438 6.09 12.34 -27.94
CA ILE A 438 6.92 11.15 -28.20
C ILE A 438 6.24 9.86 -27.74
N GLY A 439 5.38 9.93 -26.72
CA GLY A 439 4.60 8.81 -26.27
C GLY A 439 3.77 9.08 -25.02
N ILE A 440 2.88 8.14 -24.76
CA ILE A 440 1.94 8.17 -23.63
C ILE A 440 2.01 6.85 -22.89
N VAL A 441 2.02 6.92 -21.57
CA VAL A 441 1.96 5.78 -20.66
C VAL A 441 0.66 5.87 -19.87
N ALA A 442 -0.38 5.15 -20.30
CA ALA A 442 -1.57 5.02 -19.46
C ALA A 442 -1.33 3.94 -18.38
N GLN A 443 -1.71 4.26 -17.16
CA GLN A 443 -1.35 3.47 -15.98
C GLN A 443 -2.51 3.30 -15.01
N ARG A 444 -2.64 2.07 -14.49
CA ARG A 444 -3.55 1.71 -13.39
C ARG A 444 -2.82 0.87 -12.37
N LEU A 445 -3.35 0.78 -11.15
CA LEU A 445 -2.89 -0.19 -10.15
C LEU A 445 -3.86 -1.35 -10.07
N CYS A 446 -3.32 -2.56 -10.18
CA CYS A 446 -4.02 -3.82 -10.04
C CYS A 446 -3.62 -4.48 -8.72
N LYS A 447 -4.57 -5.10 -8.01
CA LYS A 447 -4.27 -5.83 -6.77
C LYS A 447 -3.54 -7.13 -7.10
N VAL A 448 -2.57 -7.48 -6.25
CA VAL A 448 -1.83 -8.75 -6.33
C VAL A 448 -2.50 -9.75 -5.38
N VAL A 449 -2.93 -10.90 -5.93
CA VAL A 449 -3.57 -11.95 -5.16
C VAL A 449 -2.60 -12.54 -4.12
N CYS A 450 -3.12 -12.89 -2.96
CA CYS A 450 -2.32 -13.47 -1.89
C CYS A 450 -1.90 -14.91 -2.25
N ASN A 451 -0.60 -15.17 -2.29
CA ASN A 451 -0.07 -16.49 -2.63
C ASN A 451 -0.40 -17.56 -1.61
N GLU A 452 -0.68 -17.18 -0.35
CA GLU A 452 -0.97 -18.12 0.74
C GLU A 452 -2.42 -18.67 0.70
N CYS A 453 -3.36 -17.87 0.17
CA CYS A 453 -4.77 -18.25 0.23
C CYS A 453 -5.48 -18.24 -1.12
N LYS A 454 -4.78 -17.99 -2.22
CA LYS A 454 -5.40 -18.09 -3.55
C LYS A 454 -5.76 -19.52 -3.86
N THR A 455 -6.94 -19.76 -4.43
CA THR A 455 -7.40 -21.08 -4.85
C THR A 455 -7.43 -21.19 -6.37
N PRO A 456 -6.83 -22.24 -6.95
CA PRO A 456 -6.88 -22.45 -8.39
C PRO A 456 -8.24 -22.97 -8.84
N ARG A 457 -8.72 -22.51 -9.99
CA ARG A 457 -9.86 -23.07 -10.71
C ARG A 457 -9.68 -22.97 -12.22
N MET A 458 -10.46 -23.69 -12.97
CA MET A 458 -10.51 -23.54 -14.43
C MET A 458 -11.40 -22.37 -14.80
N SER A 459 -11.02 -21.63 -15.84
CA SER A 459 -11.85 -20.56 -16.42
C SER A 459 -13.04 -21.14 -17.19
N THR A 460 -14.17 -20.42 -17.15
CA THR A 460 -15.37 -20.72 -17.93
C THR A 460 -15.25 -20.21 -19.38
N PRO A 461 -16.10 -20.65 -20.32
CA PRO A 461 -16.09 -20.12 -21.69
C PRO A 461 -16.28 -18.59 -21.75
N GLU A 462 -17.14 -18.03 -20.92
CA GLU A 462 -17.39 -16.58 -20.84
C GLU A 462 -16.16 -15.83 -20.30
N GLU A 463 -15.47 -16.43 -19.33
CA GLU A 463 -14.23 -15.89 -18.77
C GLU A 463 -13.08 -15.97 -19.78
N ASN A 464 -13.05 -17.01 -20.63
CA ASN A 464 -12.09 -17.13 -21.72
C ASN A 464 -12.21 -15.99 -22.73
N GLU A 465 -13.43 -15.57 -23.06
CA GLU A 465 -13.67 -14.41 -23.93
C GLU A 465 -13.14 -13.11 -23.29
N LEU A 466 -13.34 -12.95 -21.98
CA LEU A 466 -12.77 -11.82 -21.23
C LEU A 466 -11.25 -11.85 -21.20
N LEU A 467 -10.64 -13.02 -21.10
CA LEU A 467 -9.19 -13.21 -21.09
C LEU A 467 -8.56 -13.18 -22.49
N GLY A 468 -9.39 -13.28 -23.56
CA GLY A 468 -8.92 -13.34 -24.94
C GLY A 468 -8.25 -14.67 -25.31
N ILE A 469 -8.65 -15.78 -24.66
CA ILE A 469 -8.11 -17.13 -24.88
C ILE A 469 -9.20 -18.05 -25.45
N THR A 470 -8.80 -19.10 -26.17
CA THR A 470 -9.72 -20.07 -26.78
C THR A 470 -9.92 -21.33 -25.94
N GLU A 471 -8.96 -21.68 -25.11
CA GLU A 471 -8.98 -22.86 -24.25
C GLU A 471 -9.05 -22.44 -22.79
N SER A 472 -9.68 -23.30 -21.95
CA SER A 472 -9.74 -23.05 -20.51
C SER A 472 -8.36 -23.07 -19.88
N ALA A 473 -8.06 -22.07 -19.07
CA ALA A 473 -6.80 -21.92 -18.35
C ALA A 473 -7.02 -21.96 -16.82
N THR A 474 -5.98 -22.30 -16.09
CA THR A 474 -6.01 -22.18 -14.62
C THR A 474 -5.92 -20.72 -14.22
N ILE A 475 -6.93 -20.24 -13.51
CA ILE A 475 -6.99 -18.90 -12.88
C ILE A 475 -7.15 -19.05 -11.38
N TYR A 476 -7.04 -17.95 -10.64
CA TYR A 476 -7.04 -18.00 -9.19
C TYR A 476 -8.05 -17.03 -8.59
N ASP A 477 -8.77 -17.51 -7.57
CA ASP A 477 -9.68 -16.69 -6.77
C ASP A 477 -9.02 -16.21 -5.47
N ALA A 478 -9.41 -15.03 -5.00
CA ALA A 478 -8.93 -14.44 -3.76
C ALA A 478 -9.82 -14.89 -2.59
N CYS A 479 -9.29 -15.69 -1.65
CA CYS A 479 -10.08 -16.23 -0.54
C CYS A 479 -10.03 -15.38 0.71
N GLY A 480 -8.84 -14.97 1.11
CA GLY A 480 -8.61 -14.27 2.38
C GLY A 480 -7.94 -15.17 3.43
N CYS A 481 -6.95 -14.62 4.12
CA CYS A 481 -6.26 -15.27 5.23
C CYS A 481 -5.66 -14.20 6.16
N PRO A 482 -5.15 -14.57 7.35
CA PRO A 482 -4.52 -13.62 8.27
C PRO A 482 -3.36 -12.82 7.66
N LYS A 483 -2.59 -13.42 6.74
CA LYS A 483 -1.46 -12.73 6.07
C LYS A 483 -1.90 -11.56 5.21
N CYS A 484 -3.04 -11.67 4.55
CA CYS A 484 -3.61 -10.61 3.73
C CYS A 484 -4.70 -9.80 4.46
N ASN A 485 -4.83 -9.92 5.79
CA ASN A 485 -5.90 -9.32 6.59
C ASN A 485 -7.30 -9.67 6.06
N ASN A 486 -7.50 -10.91 5.63
CA ASN A 486 -8.73 -11.47 5.06
C ASN A 486 -9.23 -10.76 3.78
N THR A 487 -8.37 -10.00 3.11
CA THR A 487 -8.73 -9.31 1.85
C THR A 487 -8.54 -10.18 0.61
N GLY A 488 -7.77 -11.26 0.70
CA GLY A 488 -7.35 -12.07 -0.45
C GLY A 488 -6.21 -11.44 -1.27
N TYR A 489 -5.72 -10.23 -0.93
CA TYR A 489 -4.70 -9.49 -1.68
C TYR A 489 -3.56 -9.00 -0.78
N THR A 490 -2.32 -9.03 -1.27
CA THR A 490 -1.12 -8.68 -0.50
C THR A 490 -0.44 -7.38 -0.92
N GLY A 491 -0.95 -6.71 -1.94
CA GLY A 491 -0.38 -5.46 -2.43
C GLY A 491 -0.97 -5.05 -3.77
N ARG A 492 -0.26 -4.18 -4.48
CA ARG A 492 -0.64 -3.68 -5.80
C ARG A 492 0.56 -3.68 -6.74
N THR A 493 0.33 -3.97 -8.02
CA THR A 493 1.29 -3.81 -9.11
C THR A 493 0.73 -2.80 -10.12
N ALA A 494 1.60 -2.09 -10.81
CA ALA A 494 1.15 -1.22 -11.88
C ALA A 494 1.01 -2.00 -13.19
N ILE A 495 0.00 -1.64 -13.97
CA ILE A 495 -0.20 -2.08 -15.35
C ILE A 495 -0.08 -0.87 -16.26
N HIS A 496 0.47 -1.09 -17.44
CA HIS A 496 0.86 -0.01 -18.34
C HIS A 496 0.42 -0.29 -19.76
N GLU A 497 -0.19 0.71 -20.39
CA GLU A 497 -0.44 0.78 -21.82
C GLU A 497 0.47 1.86 -22.39
N ILE A 498 1.40 1.49 -23.28
CA ILE A 498 2.43 2.40 -23.78
C ILE A 498 2.25 2.62 -25.28
N LEU A 499 1.76 3.81 -25.61
CA LEU A 499 1.62 4.31 -26.97
C LEU A 499 2.90 5.09 -27.35
N LEU A 500 3.54 4.67 -28.43
CA LEU A 500 4.66 5.42 -29.04
C LEU A 500 4.12 6.30 -30.15
N CYS A 501 4.51 7.56 -30.18
CA CYS A 501 4.13 8.48 -31.25
C CYS A 501 5.08 8.31 -32.45
N THR A 502 4.75 7.39 -33.35
CA THR A 502 5.45 7.19 -34.61
C THR A 502 5.10 8.28 -35.62
N HIS A 503 5.81 8.33 -36.74
CA HIS A 503 5.49 9.28 -37.82
C HIS A 503 4.06 9.13 -38.35
N GLU A 504 3.56 7.90 -38.46
CA GLU A 504 2.18 7.63 -38.88
C GLU A 504 1.17 8.11 -37.82
N MET A 505 1.46 7.84 -36.54
CA MET A 505 0.65 8.34 -35.44
C MET A 505 0.63 9.89 -35.40
N ALA A 506 1.78 10.53 -35.56
CA ALA A 506 1.87 11.98 -35.66
C ALA A 506 1.05 12.54 -36.83
N SER A 507 1.11 11.89 -38.00
CA SER A 507 0.32 12.28 -39.18
C SER A 507 -1.19 12.16 -38.91
N LEU A 508 -1.63 11.10 -38.24
CA LEU A 508 -3.02 10.89 -37.85
C LEU A 508 -3.49 11.95 -36.85
N ILE A 509 -2.66 12.27 -35.85
CA ILE A 509 -2.95 13.31 -34.85
C ILE A 509 -3.06 14.69 -35.54
N ALA A 510 -2.14 15.03 -36.43
CA ALA A 510 -2.15 16.30 -37.17
C ALA A 510 -3.40 16.46 -38.05
N ALA A 511 -3.95 15.37 -38.53
CA ALA A 511 -5.21 15.33 -39.30
C ALA A 511 -6.47 15.32 -38.42
N ASP A 512 -6.35 15.59 -37.12
CA ASP A 512 -7.43 15.55 -36.12
C ASP A 512 -8.12 14.17 -36.06
N GLY A 513 -7.31 13.13 -36.02
CA GLY A 513 -7.76 11.74 -36.00
C GLY A 513 -8.62 11.43 -34.76
N LYS A 514 -9.73 10.72 -34.97
CA LYS A 514 -10.64 10.30 -33.90
C LYS A 514 -9.98 9.26 -33.00
N VAL A 515 -10.41 9.19 -31.73
CA VAL A 515 -9.91 8.25 -30.71
C VAL A 515 -9.86 6.81 -31.23
N ASP A 516 -10.90 6.35 -31.93
CA ASP A 516 -10.96 4.99 -32.45
C ASP A 516 -9.87 4.71 -33.49
N ALA A 517 -9.58 5.66 -34.37
CA ALA A 517 -8.52 5.54 -35.37
C ALA A 517 -7.14 5.52 -34.71
N ILE A 518 -6.93 6.40 -33.70
CA ILE A 518 -5.70 6.44 -32.90
C ILE A 518 -5.50 5.10 -32.16
N SER A 519 -6.56 4.59 -31.52
CA SER A 519 -6.53 3.32 -30.79
C SER A 519 -6.26 2.12 -31.71
N SER A 520 -6.85 2.11 -32.91
CA SER A 520 -6.62 1.05 -33.92
C SER A 520 -5.17 1.06 -34.39
N LEU A 521 -4.65 2.23 -34.76
CA LEU A 521 -3.25 2.37 -35.19
C LEU A 521 -2.28 2.01 -34.04
N ALA A 522 -2.59 2.39 -32.81
CA ALA A 522 -1.78 2.04 -31.64
C ALA A 522 -1.67 0.52 -31.47
N LYS A 523 -2.79 -0.23 -31.63
CA LYS A 523 -2.82 -1.69 -31.59
C LYS A 523 -1.99 -2.31 -32.71
N GLU A 524 -2.13 -1.82 -33.94
CA GLU A 524 -1.35 -2.27 -35.09
C GLU A 524 0.16 -2.07 -34.87
N GLN A 525 0.54 -1.01 -34.18
CA GLN A 525 1.93 -0.70 -33.78
C GLN A 525 2.36 -1.44 -32.50
N GLY A 526 1.57 -2.42 -32.05
CA GLY A 526 1.91 -3.28 -30.92
C GLY A 526 1.66 -2.66 -29.53
N CYS A 527 0.82 -1.61 -29.41
CA CYS A 527 0.41 -1.12 -28.10
C CYS A 527 -0.52 -2.16 -27.46
N LYS A 528 -0.06 -2.79 -26.37
CA LYS A 528 -0.90 -3.64 -25.53
C LYS A 528 -1.78 -2.77 -24.65
N LEU A 529 -3.09 -2.96 -24.72
CA LEU A 529 -4.04 -2.22 -23.91
C LEU A 529 -3.90 -2.59 -22.42
N LEU A 530 -4.42 -1.74 -21.54
CA LEU A 530 -4.48 -2.04 -20.09
C LEU A 530 -5.17 -3.39 -19.82
N ARG A 531 -6.28 -3.68 -20.55
CA ARG A 531 -6.99 -4.96 -20.45
C ARG A 531 -6.09 -6.16 -20.73
N ASP A 532 -5.31 -6.10 -21.80
CA ASP A 532 -4.44 -7.19 -22.24
C ASP A 532 -3.36 -7.49 -21.18
N ASN A 533 -2.79 -6.43 -20.59
CA ASN A 533 -1.80 -6.57 -19.51
C ASN A 533 -2.41 -7.18 -18.24
N VAL A 534 -3.66 -6.84 -17.88
CA VAL A 534 -4.32 -7.48 -16.72
C VAL A 534 -4.63 -8.95 -17.03
N ALA A 535 -5.10 -9.26 -18.25
CA ALA A 535 -5.39 -10.64 -18.65
C ALA A 535 -4.12 -11.52 -18.56
N GLU A 536 -2.96 -11.01 -18.98
CA GLU A 536 -1.67 -11.69 -18.78
C GLU A 536 -1.40 -11.96 -17.31
N LEU A 537 -1.62 -10.97 -16.40
CA LEU A 537 -1.42 -11.15 -14.96
C LEU A 537 -2.41 -12.16 -14.34
N VAL A 538 -3.64 -12.27 -14.86
CA VAL A 538 -4.62 -13.29 -14.42
C VAL A 538 -4.12 -14.68 -14.79
N LEU A 539 -3.65 -14.87 -16.03
CA LEU A 539 -3.11 -16.13 -16.51
C LEU A 539 -1.80 -16.54 -15.80
N GLU A 540 -1.00 -15.55 -15.37
CA GLU A 540 0.19 -15.79 -14.52
C GLU A 540 -0.19 -16.11 -13.05
N GLY A 541 -1.45 -16.02 -12.66
CA GLY A 541 -1.91 -16.22 -11.29
C GLY A 541 -1.42 -15.15 -10.31
N ARG A 542 -1.17 -13.93 -10.79
CA ARG A 542 -0.73 -12.77 -10.00
C ARG A 542 -1.89 -11.86 -9.58
N THR A 543 -3.01 -11.91 -10.29
CA THR A 543 -4.24 -11.21 -9.95
C THR A 543 -5.46 -12.07 -10.26
N THR A 544 -6.66 -11.56 -9.99
CA THR A 544 -7.92 -12.26 -10.19
C THR A 544 -8.68 -11.73 -11.39
N LEU A 545 -9.65 -12.51 -11.88
CA LEU A 545 -10.56 -12.07 -12.93
C LEU A 545 -11.41 -10.86 -12.48
N ASP A 546 -11.77 -10.77 -11.20
CA ASP A 546 -12.50 -9.62 -10.64
C ASP A 546 -11.76 -8.29 -10.86
N GLU A 547 -10.44 -8.30 -10.73
CA GLU A 547 -9.62 -7.10 -11.00
C GLU A 547 -9.60 -6.77 -12.50
N LEU A 548 -9.59 -7.78 -13.39
CA LEU A 548 -9.73 -7.56 -14.84
C LEU A 548 -11.06 -6.89 -15.16
N VAL A 549 -12.16 -7.45 -14.67
CA VAL A 549 -13.53 -6.91 -14.85
C VAL A 549 -13.60 -5.47 -14.33
N LYS A 550 -13.17 -5.24 -13.10
CA LYS A 550 -13.17 -3.94 -12.45
C LYS A 550 -12.37 -2.89 -13.24
N LEU A 551 -11.19 -3.24 -13.74
CA LEU A 551 -10.33 -2.32 -14.48
C LEU A 551 -10.79 -2.11 -15.93
N THR A 552 -11.50 -3.06 -16.53
CA THR A 552 -12.04 -2.99 -17.90
C THR A 552 -13.35 -2.19 -17.94
N PHE A 553 -14.25 -2.39 -16.97
CA PHE A 553 -15.58 -1.74 -16.95
C PHE A 553 -15.61 -0.43 -16.12
N ALA A 554 -14.52 -0.05 -15.49
CA ALA A 554 -14.38 1.28 -14.87
C ALA A 554 -14.06 2.39 -15.88
N VAL A 555 -14.25 2.13 -17.17
CA VAL A 555 -14.01 3.08 -18.28
C VAL A 555 -15.32 3.71 -18.72
#